data_fa00fda332172fdf3833d095b1d846c9
#
_entry.id   fa00fda332172fdf3833d095b1d846c9
#
_cell.length_a   1.000
_cell.length_b   1.000
_cell.length_c   1.000
_cell.angle_alpha   90.00
_cell.angle_beta   90.00
_cell.angle_gamma   90.00
#
_symmetry.space_group_name_H-M   'P 1'
#
loop_
_entity.id
_entity.type
_entity.pdbx_description
1 polymer ?
#
loop_
_entity_poly.entity_id
_entity_poly.type
_entity_poly.pdbx_seq_one_letter_code
_entity_poly.pdbx_strand_id
1 'polypeptide(L)'
;MKISKTYKSGFWIINILMVILMLLASCSTTRYLGEDEYLLNKVVVDVNNPEVDKEELKSYLRIKENTRILGFFKFHLWLYNLSSKEKPDGWLKRTGEAPQVYDPVVADQSKSQIMQYLHNKGYYSAQVDMNAHENVDRQKVNLKYSIQTGNVYRIGKVDNQINDPGFKRLFEEEYSSQALSTGNRFDLEMLDSERDRITQFYRNRGYYYFNKSMLYFDADTLGHGSVADLVLRVETGSENSMDSVRIFSPWYVKDIHWSVMTENREFQSIEGLNSDTITSGSNHFIFRDEFPYHTRLFERLNRLQPDSLYHLGKAEDTFTALNRLRQFRFINIYFQENRQKADTAWLNGYIDLAPLPRQAVTFDLEGXXSN
;
A
#
# COMPACT_ATOMS: atom_id res chain seq x y z
N MET A 1 -48.66 50.51 -19.83
CA MET A 1 -49.19 49.76 -18.70
C MET A 1 -48.69 48.29 -18.77
N LYS A 2 -47.39 48.06 -18.40
CA LYS A 2 -46.75 46.72 -18.47
C LYS A 2 -45.79 46.45 -17.29
N ILE A 3 -46.20 46.86 -16.07
CA ILE A 3 -45.30 46.71 -14.87
C ILE A 3 -45.85 45.71 -13.81
N SER A 4 -47.01 45.09 -14.02
CA SER A 4 -47.62 44.29 -12.96
C SER A 4 -47.37 42.78 -13.01
N LYS A 5 -46.75 42.24 -14.08
CA LYS A 5 -46.53 40.79 -14.20
C LYS A 5 -45.23 40.28 -13.54
N THR A 6 -44.21 41.11 -13.40
CA THR A 6 -42.91 40.72 -12.82
C THR A 6 -42.95 40.60 -11.30
N TYR A 7 -43.79 41.36 -10.60
CA TYR A 7 -43.88 41.30 -9.14
C TYR A 7 -44.54 40.01 -8.62
N LYS A 8 -45.48 39.46 -9.37
CA LYS A 8 -46.16 38.21 -8.97
C LYS A 8 -45.24 36.98 -9.05
N SER A 9 -44.34 36.92 -10.03
CA SER A 9 -43.41 35.79 -10.17
C SER A 9 -42.36 35.77 -9.08
N GLY A 10 -41.81 36.95 -8.69
CA GLY A 10 -40.87 37.07 -7.59
C GLY A 10 -41.44 36.63 -6.25
N PHE A 11 -42.68 37.03 -5.98
CA PHE A 11 -43.39 36.65 -4.75
C PHE A 11 -43.58 35.11 -4.66
N TRP A 12 -43.93 34.45 -5.75
CA TRP A 12 -44.09 33.00 -5.78
C TRP A 12 -42.77 32.28 -5.58
N ILE A 13 -41.67 32.75 -6.18
CA ILE A 13 -40.31 32.20 -6.02
C ILE A 13 -39.86 32.30 -4.55
N ILE A 14 -40.11 33.47 -3.92
CA ILE A 14 -39.76 33.69 -2.49
C ILE A 14 -40.56 32.75 -1.59
N ASN A 15 -41.88 32.56 -1.87
CA ASN A 15 -42.68 31.63 -1.07
C ASN A 15 -42.25 30.18 -1.26
N ILE A 16 -41.94 29.74 -2.48
CA ILE A 16 -41.41 28.41 -2.76
C ILE A 16 -40.08 28.22 -2.05
N LEU A 17 -39.19 29.20 -2.13
CA LEU A 17 -37.91 29.18 -1.41
C LEU A 17 -38.09 29.08 0.10
N MET A 18 -39.04 29.82 0.65
CA MET A 18 -39.39 29.84 2.09
C MET A 18 -39.98 28.47 2.52
N VAL A 19 -40.85 27.87 1.70
CA VAL A 19 -41.42 26.54 1.96
C VAL A 19 -40.29 25.47 1.89
N ILE A 20 -39.41 25.54 0.91
CA ILE A 20 -38.24 24.68 0.82
C ILE A 20 -37.34 24.83 2.05
N LEU A 21 -37.11 26.06 2.49
CA LEU A 21 -36.32 26.37 3.71
C LEU A 21 -36.98 25.80 4.96
N MET A 22 -38.30 25.89 5.10
CA MET A 22 -39.07 25.30 6.21
C MET A 22 -39.05 23.78 6.20
N LEU A 23 -39.14 23.16 5.01
CA LEU A 23 -39.05 21.70 4.84
C LEU A 23 -37.63 21.18 5.22
N LEU A 24 -36.60 21.92 4.87
CA LEU A 24 -35.21 21.59 5.24
C LEU A 24 -34.97 21.72 6.74
N ALA A 25 -35.63 22.67 7.43
CA ALA A 25 -35.49 22.90 8.87
C ALA A 25 -36.24 21.86 9.72
N SER A 26 -37.26 21.19 9.16
CA SER A 26 -38.16 20.30 9.92
C SER A 26 -37.62 18.87 10.10
N CYS A 27 -36.56 18.45 9.38
CA CYS A 27 -36.14 17.07 9.43
C CYS A 27 -35.05 16.87 10.50
N SER A 28 -35.33 16.09 11.51
CA SER A 28 -34.36 15.71 12.54
C SER A 28 -33.27 14.81 11.93
N THR A 29 -32.02 15.19 12.08
CA THR A 29 -30.86 14.39 11.63
C THR A 29 -30.61 13.17 12.54
N THR A 30 -31.35 13.05 13.63
CA THR A 30 -31.20 11.99 14.65
C THR A 30 -32.36 10.98 14.66
N ARG A 31 -33.21 11.00 13.63
CA ARG A 31 -34.44 10.17 13.55
C ARG A 31 -34.20 8.66 13.66
N TYR A 32 -33.04 8.20 13.23
CA TYR A 32 -32.67 6.76 13.20
C TYR A 32 -31.76 6.34 14.36
N LEU A 33 -31.49 7.23 15.32
CA LEU A 33 -30.68 6.91 16.49
C LEU A 33 -31.52 6.24 17.57
N GLY A 34 -30.90 5.36 18.35
CA GLY A 34 -31.45 4.82 19.58
C GLY A 34 -31.50 5.89 20.69
N GLU A 35 -32.18 5.55 21.79
CA GLU A 35 -32.37 6.48 22.92
C GLU A 35 -31.03 6.94 23.56
N ASP A 36 -30.06 6.02 23.61
CA ASP A 36 -28.73 6.26 24.20
C ASP A 36 -27.64 6.53 23.14
N GLU A 37 -28.02 6.71 21.86
CA GLU A 37 -27.09 6.95 20.78
C GLU A 37 -26.99 8.45 20.44
N TYR A 38 -25.81 8.90 20.13
CA TYR A 38 -25.53 10.29 19.74
C TYR A 38 -24.94 10.33 18.33
N LEU A 39 -25.45 11.24 17.51
CA LEU A 39 -24.91 11.53 16.19
C LEU A 39 -23.52 12.16 16.33
N LEU A 40 -22.51 11.62 15.68
CA LEU A 40 -21.22 12.29 15.54
C LEU A 40 -21.37 13.49 14.59
N ASN A 41 -21.58 14.65 15.19
CA ASN A 41 -21.91 15.86 14.43
C ASN A 41 -20.67 16.49 13.77
N LYS A 42 -19.56 16.57 14.50
CA LYS A 42 -18.34 17.22 14.00
C LYS A 42 -17.10 16.56 14.63
N VAL A 43 -16.05 16.38 13.81
CA VAL A 43 -14.72 15.99 14.30
C VAL A 43 -13.73 17.10 13.93
N VAL A 44 -13.03 17.60 14.92
CA VAL A 44 -12.02 18.65 14.76
C VAL A 44 -10.66 18.12 15.20
N VAL A 45 -9.65 18.27 14.35
CA VAL A 45 -8.25 18.02 14.69
C VAL A 45 -7.57 19.40 14.78
N ASP A 46 -7.02 19.69 15.94
CA ASP A 46 -6.33 20.94 16.23
C ASP A 46 -4.90 20.64 16.67
N VAL A 47 -3.92 21.06 15.87
CA VAL A 47 -2.51 20.79 16.13
C VAL A 47 -1.75 22.11 16.22
N ASN A 48 -0.86 22.20 17.23
CA ASN A 48 -0.09 23.40 17.51
C ASN A 48 1.10 23.62 16.55
N ASN A 49 1.41 22.65 15.70
CA ASN A 49 2.59 22.66 14.83
C ASN A 49 2.19 22.74 13.35
N PRO A 50 2.56 23.82 12.64
CA PRO A 50 2.20 23.98 11.22
C PRO A 50 2.91 23.01 10.27
N GLU A 51 3.99 22.34 10.70
CA GLU A 51 4.66 21.32 9.89
C GLU A 51 3.89 20.00 9.81
N VAL A 52 2.90 19.82 10.68
CA VAL A 52 2.06 18.61 10.71
C VAL A 52 0.78 18.86 9.93
N ASP A 53 0.56 18.10 8.88
CA ASP A 53 -0.61 18.24 8.02
C ASP A 53 -1.85 17.72 8.74
N LYS A 54 -2.83 18.62 8.95
CA LYS A 54 -4.12 18.30 9.59
C LYS A 54 -4.96 17.32 8.77
N GLU A 55 -4.88 17.38 7.45
CA GLU A 55 -5.65 16.47 6.58
C GLU A 55 -5.05 15.06 6.61
N GLU A 56 -3.72 14.98 6.66
CA GLU A 56 -3.04 13.70 6.86
C GLU A 56 -3.43 13.09 8.21
N LEU A 57 -3.42 13.87 9.31
CA LEU A 57 -3.87 13.40 10.62
C LEU A 57 -5.32 12.89 10.60
N LYS A 58 -6.21 13.59 9.90
CA LYS A 58 -7.62 13.17 9.77
C LYS A 58 -7.75 11.82 9.04
N SER A 59 -6.83 11.48 8.16
CA SER A 59 -6.87 10.19 7.44
C SER A 59 -6.69 8.99 8.38
N TYR A 60 -6.01 9.19 9.52
CA TYR A 60 -5.79 8.16 10.55
C TYR A 60 -6.96 8.00 11.51
N LEU A 61 -7.97 8.88 11.44
CA LEU A 61 -9.15 8.74 12.28
C LEU A 61 -10.01 7.55 11.83
N ARG A 62 -10.29 6.66 12.75
CA ARG A 62 -11.28 5.58 12.54
C ARG A 62 -12.70 6.11 12.64
N ILE A 63 -12.90 7.14 13.45
CA ILE A 63 -14.21 7.78 13.65
C ILE A 63 -14.34 8.96 12.67
N LYS A 64 -15.40 8.95 11.85
CA LYS A 64 -15.63 9.98 10.83
C LYS A 64 -17.06 10.48 10.89
N GLU A 65 -17.24 11.79 10.75
CA GLU A 65 -18.57 12.38 10.67
C GLU A 65 -19.21 12.17 9.29
N ASN A 66 -20.53 12.28 9.21
CA ASN A 66 -21.25 12.22 7.93
C ASN A 66 -20.77 13.31 6.96
N THR A 67 -20.72 12.96 5.69
CA THR A 67 -20.24 13.82 4.59
C THR A 67 -21.03 15.12 4.51
N ARG A 68 -20.33 16.24 4.36
CA ARG A 68 -20.90 17.58 4.19
C ARG A 68 -20.76 18.05 2.75
N ILE A 69 -21.84 18.57 2.18
CA ILE A 69 -21.81 19.29 0.91
C ILE A 69 -21.66 20.79 1.22
N LEU A 70 -20.80 21.47 0.47
CA LEU A 70 -20.46 22.90 0.66
C LEU A 70 -19.94 23.20 2.08
N GLY A 71 -19.40 22.21 2.78
CA GLY A 71 -18.79 22.38 4.12
C GLY A 71 -19.76 22.47 5.29
N PHE A 72 -21.06 22.65 5.07
CA PHE A 72 -22.02 22.84 6.16
C PHE A 72 -23.24 21.93 6.15
N PHE A 73 -23.70 21.46 4.99
CA PHE A 73 -24.96 20.72 4.87
C PHE A 73 -24.71 19.22 4.68
N LYS A 74 -25.23 18.41 5.61
CA LYS A 74 -25.16 16.93 5.56
C LYS A 74 -26.30 16.37 4.70
N PHE A 75 -26.22 16.62 3.38
CA PHE A 75 -27.27 16.27 2.42
C PHE A 75 -27.58 14.77 2.38
N HIS A 76 -26.55 13.94 2.35
CA HIS A 76 -26.74 12.48 2.28
C HIS A 76 -27.38 11.92 3.56
N LEU A 77 -27.01 12.47 4.73
CA LEU A 77 -27.66 12.13 6.02
C LEU A 77 -29.12 12.60 6.03
N TRP A 78 -29.38 13.81 5.55
CA TRP A 78 -30.75 14.36 5.44
C TRP A 78 -31.60 13.47 4.51
N LEU A 79 -31.06 13.07 3.36
CA LEU A 79 -31.72 12.19 2.40
C LEU A 79 -32.05 10.81 3.03
N TYR A 80 -31.12 10.25 3.79
CA TYR A 80 -31.32 9.01 4.54
C TYR A 80 -32.47 9.14 5.56
N ASN A 81 -32.51 10.25 6.30
CA ASN A 81 -33.53 10.51 7.31
C ASN A 81 -34.93 10.77 6.73
N LEU A 82 -35.03 11.13 5.45
CA LEU A 82 -36.29 11.23 4.71
C LEU A 82 -36.87 9.86 4.36
N SER A 83 -36.09 8.80 4.39
CA SER A 83 -36.54 7.47 4.02
C SER A 83 -37.53 6.89 5.04
N SER A 84 -38.32 5.89 4.63
CA SER A 84 -39.24 5.17 5.52
C SER A 84 -38.47 4.14 6.34
N LYS A 85 -38.81 4.01 7.63
CA LYS A 85 -38.30 2.95 8.51
C LYS A 85 -38.75 1.55 8.02
N GLU A 86 -39.92 1.48 7.37
CA GLU A 86 -40.54 0.25 6.91
C GLU A 86 -39.98 -0.31 5.59
N LYS A 87 -39.24 0.51 4.82
CA LYS A 87 -38.68 0.11 3.52
C LYS A 87 -37.14 0.13 3.55
N PRO A 88 -36.51 -0.97 3.96
CA PRO A 88 -35.02 -1.01 4.11
C PRO A 88 -34.28 -0.79 2.79
N ASP A 89 -34.85 -1.17 1.64
CA ASP A 89 -34.18 -1.12 0.34
C ASP A 89 -34.62 0.08 -0.53
N GLY A 90 -35.24 1.08 0.06
CA GLY A 90 -35.67 2.28 -0.65
C GLY A 90 -34.48 3.05 -1.25
N TRP A 91 -34.69 3.65 -2.45
CA TRP A 91 -33.61 4.39 -3.14
C TRP A 91 -33.05 5.53 -2.28
N LEU A 92 -33.87 6.14 -1.43
CA LEU A 92 -33.43 7.21 -0.50
C LEU A 92 -32.39 6.69 0.50
N LYS A 93 -32.56 5.44 1.00
CA LYS A 93 -31.57 4.83 1.90
C LYS A 93 -30.28 4.45 1.16
N ARG A 94 -30.40 3.94 -0.07
CA ARG A 94 -29.22 3.56 -0.87
C ARG A 94 -28.40 4.77 -1.33
N THR A 95 -29.06 5.90 -1.59
CA THR A 95 -28.40 7.16 -1.98
C THR A 95 -27.94 7.97 -0.79
N GLY A 96 -28.63 7.83 0.35
CA GLY A 96 -28.32 8.51 1.60
C GLY A 96 -27.15 7.86 2.34
N GLU A 97 -26.69 8.54 3.37
CA GLU A 97 -25.64 8.08 4.28
C GLU A 97 -26.25 7.89 5.67
N ALA A 98 -26.10 6.68 6.23
CA ALA A 98 -26.61 6.38 7.58
C ALA A 98 -25.95 7.31 8.63
N PRO A 99 -26.67 7.65 9.72
CA PRO A 99 -26.09 8.49 10.76
C PRO A 99 -24.85 7.81 11.37
N GLN A 100 -23.77 8.56 11.44
CA GLN A 100 -22.54 8.11 12.09
C GLN A 100 -22.70 8.30 13.59
N VAL A 101 -22.85 7.18 14.30
CA VAL A 101 -23.03 7.15 15.75
C VAL A 101 -21.67 7.42 16.43
N TYR A 102 -21.68 8.25 17.44
CA TYR A 102 -20.50 8.47 18.28
C TYR A 102 -20.22 7.19 19.09
N ASP A 103 -19.02 6.67 18.96
CA ASP A 103 -18.53 5.52 19.72
C ASP A 103 -17.25 5.95 20.45
N PRO A 104 -17.28 6.01 21.79
CA PRO A 104 -16.11 6.44 22.55
C PRO A 104 -14.91 5.49 22.42
N VAL A 105 -15.15 4.19 22.16
CA VAL A 105 -14.06 3.21 21.95
C VAL A 105 -13.34 3.51 20.62
N VAL A 106 -14.09 3.73 19.56
CA VAL A 106 -13.54 4.07 18.23
C VAL A 106 -12.85 5.46 18.28
N ALA A 107 -13.37 6.38 19.06
CA ALA A 107 -12.76 7.70 19.28
C ALA A 107 -11.39 7.57 19.97
N ASP A 108 -11.29 6.72 21.00
CA ASP A 108 -10.04 6.48 21.73
C ASP A 108 -9.03 5.72 20.84
N GLN A 109 -9.49 4.77 20.02
CA GLN A 109 -8.63 4.11 19.02
C GLN A 109 -8.07 5.14 18.01
N SER A 110 -8.86 6.12 17.60
CA SER A 110 -8.41 7.20 16.72
C SER A 110 -7.32 8.06 17.38
N LYS A 111 -7.50 8.38 18.67
CA LYS A 111 -6.49 9.07 19.49
C LYS A 111 -5.17 8.28 19.48
N SER A 112 -5.24 6.97 19.70
CA SER A 112 -4.07 6.08 19.72
C SER A 112 -3.35 6.05 18.35
N GLN A 113 -4.12 6.07 17.26
CA GLN A 113 -3.55 6.10 15.90
C GLN A 113 -2.87 7.44 15.58
N ILE A 114 -3.45 8.56 16.01
CA ILE A 114 -2.80 9.87 15.91
C ILE A 114 -1.47 9.87 16.67
N MET A 115 -1.47 9.34 17.89
CA MET A 115 -0.25 9.25 18.72
C MET A 115 0.82 8.41 18.01
N GLN A 116 0.44 7.23 17.47
CA GLN A 116 1.37 6.36 16.76
C GLN A 116 1.95 7.04 15.51
N TYR A 117 1.10 7.74 14.74
CA TYR A 117 1.56 8.52 13.58
C TYR A 117 2.60 9.56 13.99
N LEU A 118 2.33 10.33 15.06
CA LEU A 118 3.24 11.36 15.54
C LEU A 118 4.58 10.77 16.00
N HIS A 119 4.55 9.64 16.71
CA HIS A 119 5.76 8.92 17.12
C HIS A 119 6.55 8.45 15.88
N ASN A 120 5.88 7.88 14.89
CA ASN A 120 6.53 7.44 13.65
C ASN A 120 7.21 8.61 12.91
N LYS A 121 6.64 9.82 13.02
CA LYS A 121 7.19 11.05 12.43
C LYS A 121 8.21 11.76 13.35
N GLY A 122 8.63 11.12 14.44
CA GLY A 122 9.68 11.62 15.32
C GLY A 122 9.22 12.56 16.42
N TYR A 123 7.92 12.69 16.67
CA TYR A 123 7.38 13.52 17.77
C TYR A 123 7.11 12.68 19.01
N TYR A 124 8.18 12.24 19.70
CA TYR A 124 8.09 11.29 20.83
C TYR A 124 7.49 11.89 22.11
N SER A 125 7.52 13.22 22.24
CA SER A 125 6.91 13.94 23.38
C SER A 125 5.50 14.45 23.06
N ALA A 126 4.91 14.01 21.96
CA ALA A 126 3.57 14.41 21.55
C ALA A 126 2.52 14.02 22.60
N GLN A 127 1.54 14.90 22.79
CA GLN A 127 0.38 14.67 23.66
C GLN A 127 -0.89 14.91 22.82
N VAL A 128 -1.85 14.00 22.95
CA VAL A 128 -3.12 14.07 22.24
C VAL A 128 -4.24 14.05 23.31
N ASP A 129 -4.96 15.13 23.43
CA ASP A 129 -6.14 15.23 24.28
C ASP A 129 -7.40 15.10 23.42
N MET A 130 -8.37 14.34 23.93
CA MET A 130 -9.64 14.10 23.27
C MET A 130 -10.76 14.66 24.14
N ASN A 131 -11.59 15.52 23.57
CA ASN A 131 -12.74 16.11 24.24
C ASN A 131 -14.00 15.88 23.40
N ALA A 132 -14.97 15.18 23.99
CA ALA A 132 -16.28 14.95 23.41
C ALA A 132 -17.30 15.90 24.09
N HIS A 133 -17.86 16.81 23.32
CA HIS A 133 -18.88 17.73 23.81
C HIS A 133 -20.25 17.24 23.38
N GLU A 134 -21.01 16.72 24.33
CA GLU A 134 -22.35 16.15 24.11
C GLU A 134 -23.41 17.25 24.23
N ASN A 135 -24.31 17.29 23.26
CA ASN A 135 -25.54 18.08 23.32
C ASN A 135 -26.72 17.10 23.46
N VAL A 136 -27.17 16.92 24.67
CA VAL A 136 -28.20 15.93 25.04
C VAL A 136 -29.53 16.25 24.33
N ASP A 137 -29.95 17.52 24.34
CA ASP A 137 -31.21 17.97 23.74
C ASP A 137 -31.31 17.64 22.24
N ARG A 138 -30.16 17.64 21.55
CA ARG A 138 -30.08 17.39 20.10
C ARG A 138 -29.53 16.01 19.75
N GLN A 139 -29.21 15.19 20.73
CA GLN A 139 -28.55 13.89 20.56
C GLN A 139 -27.34 13.99 19.61
N LYS A 140 -26.42 14.94 19.88
CA LYS A 140 -25.25 15.19 19.03
C LYS A 140 -23.97 15.31 19.85
N VAL A 141 -22.85 14.81 19.30
CA VAL A 141 -21.52 14.96 19.89
C VAL A 141 -20.61 15.70 18.91
N ASN A 142 -19.89 16.69 19.41
CA ASN A 142 -18.75 17.32 18.74
C ASN A 142 -17.47 16.83 19.39
N LEU A 143 -16.63 16.18 18.61
CA LEU A 143 -15.38 15.56 19.06
C LEU A 143 -14.20 16.44 18.64
N LYS A 144 -13.32 16.77 19.59
CA LYS A 144 -12.12 17.55 19.33
C LYS A 144 -10.88 16.79 19.81
N TYR A 145 -9.91 16.59 18.91
CA TYR A 145 -8.56 16.16 19.24
C TYR A 145 -7.66 17.39 19.28
N SER A 146 -7.04 17.64 20.42
CA SER A 146 -6.09 18.75 20.63
C SER A 146 -4.70 18.17 20.78
N ILE A 147 -3.79 18.54 19.88
CA ILE A 147 -2.49 17.91 19.72
C ILE A 147 -1.38 18.91 20.01
N GLN A 148 -0.49 18.53 20.92
CA GLN A 148 0.77 19.24 21.21
C GLN A 148 1.90 18.30 20.79
N THR A 149 2.63 18.65 19.75
CA THR A 149 3.64 17.74 19.17
C THR A 149 4.91 17.65 19.99
N GLY A 150 5.28 18.71 20.68
CA GLY A 150 6.61 18.83 21.27
C GLY A 150 7.68 18.99 20.16
N ASN A 151 8.93 18.73 20.52
CA ASN A 151 10.06 18.83 19.60
C ASN A 151 10.15 17.57 18.73
N VAL A 152 10.49 17.76 17.43
CA VAL A 152 10.77 16.64 16.53
C VAL A 152 12.19 16.14 16.76
N TYR A 153 12.35 14.83 16.80
CA TYR A 153 13.68 14.21 16.85
C TYR A 153 14.34 14.29 15.47
N ARG A 154 15.64 14.55 15.47
CA ARG A 154 16.46 14.61 14.26
C ARG A 154 17.60 13.60 14.32
N ILE A 155 18.01 13.12 13.16
CA ILE A 155 19.13 12.17 13.03
C ILE A 155 20.42 12.88 13.47
N GLY A 156 21.13 12.27 14.37
CA GLY A 156 22.47 12.67 14.83
C GLY A 156 23.55 11.98 13.99
N LYS A 157 24.44 11.28 14.68
CA LYS A 157 25.47 10.47 14.05
C LYS A 157 24.86 9.20 13.45
N VAL A 158 25.40 8.75 12.30
CA VAL A 158 25.03 7.48 11.69
C VAL A 158 26.27 6.61 11.55
N ASP A 159 26.24 5.47 12.22
CA ASP A 159 27.29 4.45 12.17
C ASP A 159 26.76 3.14 11.61
N ASN A 160 27.64 2.19 11.32
CA ASN A 160 27.24 0.85 10.91
C ASN A 160 28.00 -0.23 11.72
N GLN A 161 27.31 -1.33 11.99
CA GLN A 161 27.86 -2.55 12.59
C GLN A 161 27.59 -3.72 11.66
N ILE A 162 28.36 -3.76 10.57
CA ILE A 162 28.33 -4.80 9.57
C ILE A 162 29.55 -5.69 9.80
N ASN A 163 29.32 -6.95 10.15
CA ASN A 163 30.40 -7.85 10.58
C ASN A 163 31.22 -8.40 9.40
N ASP A 164 30.60 -8.63 8.25
CA ASP A 164 31.32 -9.14 7.08
C ASP A 164 32.16 -8.02 6.43
N PRO A 165 33.48 -8.20 6.30
CA PRO A 165 34.36 -7.12 5.78
C PRO A 165 34.10 -6.74 4.32
N GLY A 166 33.75 -7.71 3.45
CA GLY A 166 33.45 -7.45 2.05
C GLY A 166 32.17 -6.68 1.86
N PHE A 167 31.14 -7.11 2.58
CA PHE A 167 29.82 -6.46 2.57
C PHE A 167 29.89 -5.06 3.17
N LYS A 168 30.66 -4.88 4.27
CA LYS A 168 30.88 -3.58 4.89
C LYS A 168 31.59 -2.60 3.96
N ARG A 169 32.71 -3.06 3.32
CA ARG A 169 33.48 -2.22 2.40
C ARG A 169 32.60 -1.74 1.24
N LEU A 170 31.79 -2.63 0.66
CA LEU A 170 30.90 -2.29 -0.43
C LEU A 170 29.91 -1.19 0.00
N PHE A 171 29.37 -1.30 1.23
CA PHE A 171 28.47 -0.28 1.79
C PHE A 171 29.18 1.07 1.92
N GLU A 172 30.34 1.07 2.56
CA GLU A 172 31.06 2.30 2.86
C GLU A 172 31.61 3.01 1.62
N GLU A 173 32.00 2.25 0.58
CA GLU A 173 32.59 2.81 -0.65
C GLU A 173 31.53 3.22 -1.69
N GLU A 174 30.43 2.50 -1.79
CA GLU A 174 29.48 2.65 -2.92
C GLU A 174 28.08 3.09 -2.53
N TYR A 175 27.68 2.93 -1.26
CA TYR A 175 26.33 3.31 -0.85
C TYR A 175 26.34 4.73 -0.28
N SER A 176 25.39 5.55 -0.73
CA SER A 176 25.18 6.87 -0.16
C SER A 176 23.69 7.13 0.03
N SER A 177 23.35 7.77 1.13
CA SER A 177 21.97 8.10 1.45
C SER A 177 21.85 9.54 1.93
N GLN A 178 21.06 10.32 1.22
CA GLN A 178 20.67 11.64 1.70
C GLN A 178 19.64 11.55 2.84
N ALA A 179 18.86 10.47 2.89
CA ALA A 179 17.86 10.25 3.93
C ALA A 179 18.51 10.12 5.32
N LEU A 180 19.67 9.46 5.40
CA LEU A 180 20.41 9.24 6.66
C LEU A 180 21.34 10.40 7.05
N SER A 181 21.20 11.58 6.45
CA SER A 181 22.07 12.73 6.76
C SER A 181 21.72 13.31 8.13
N THR A 182 22.77 13.69 8.87
CA THR A 182 22.66 14.39 10.15
C THR A 182 21.78 15.64 10.00
N GLY A 183 20.86 15.84 10.94
CA GLY A 183 19.91 16.95 10.96
C GLY A 183 18.57 16.66 10.29
N ASN A 184 18.47 15.60 9.49
CA ASN A 184 17.20 15.18 8.91
C ASN A 184 16.23 14.72 10.01
N ARG A 185 14.94 14.80 9.73
CA ARG A 185 13.91 14.32 10.66
C ARG A 185 14.06 12.80 10.88
N PHE A 186 13.97 12.39 12.13
CA PHE A 186 13.92 10.97 12.49
C PHE A 186 12.51 10.44 12.20
N ASP A 187 12.35 9.78 11.08
CA ASP A 187 11.06 9.31 10.56
C ASP A 187 11.15 7.81 10.30
N LEU A 188 10.32 7.00 10.96
CA LEU A 188 10.37 5.54 10.86
C LEU A 188 9.99 5.04 9.46
N GLU A 189 9.09 5.72 8.76
CA GLU A 189 8.74 5.35 7.38
C GLU A 189 9.93 5.60 6.43
N MET A 190 10.64 6.69 6.66
CA MET A 190 11.87 6.99 5.91
C MET A 190 12.94 5.93 6.19
N LEU A 191 13.15 5.55 7.45
CA LEU A 191 14.11 4.48 7.80
C LEU A 191 13.72 3.15 7.20
N ASP A 192 12.43 2.81 7.19
CA ASP A 192 11.93 1.58 6.57
C ASP A 192 12.14 1.58 5.05
N SER A 193 11.92 2.72 4.40
CA SER A 193 12.20 2.90 2.97
C SER A 193 13.70 2.79 2.68
N GLU A 194 14.53 3.27 3.59
CA GLU A 194 15.98 3.19 3.46
C GLU A 194 16.46 1.72 3.57
N ARG A 195 15.81 0.91 4.43
CA ARG A 195 16.08 -0.54 4.49
C ARG A 195 15.78 -1.21 3.15
N ASP A 196 14.68 -0.82 2.47
CA ASP A 196 14.37 -1.31 1.12
C ASP A 196 15.46 -0.92 0.12
N ARG A 197 15.92 0.34 0.16
CA ARG A 197 16.96 0.84 -0.74
C ARG A 197 18.29 0.11 -0.53
N ILE A 198 18.69 -0.11 0.71
CA ILE A 198 19.91 -0.87 1.04
C ILE A 198 19.75 -2.33 0.57
N THR A 199 18.59 -2.93 0.77
CA THR A 199 18.32 -4.31 0.30
C THR A 199 18.47 -4.39 -1.22
N GLN A 200 17.86 -3.46 -1.95
CA GLN A 200 17.96 -3.41 -3.42
C GLN A 200 19.41 -3.19 -3.88
N PHE A 201 20.14 -2.31 -3.19
CA PHE A 201 21.55 -2.02 -3.48
C PHE A 201 22.38 -3.31 -3.48
N TYR A 202 22.25 -4.14 -2.45
CA TYR A 202 22.98 -5.39 -2.35
C TYR A 202 22.45 -6.45 -3.32
N ARG A 203 21.13 -6.59 -3.44
CA ARG A 203 20.53 -7.57 -4.34
C ARG A 203 20.82 -7.28 -5.81
N ASN A 204 21.08 -6.02 -6.16
CA ASN A 204 21.53 -5.63 -7.49
C ASN A 204 23.04 -5.89 -7.73
N ARG A 205 23.75 -6.35 -6.69
CA ARG A 205 25.20 -6.68 -6.74
C ARG A 205 25.49 -8.15 -6.43
N GLY A 206 24.50 -9.00 -6.63
CA GLY A 206 24.68 -10.44 -6.50
C GLY A 206 24.23 -11.05 -5.17
N TYR A 207 23.93 -10.27 -4.16
CA TYR A 207 23.59 -10.81 -2.83
C TYR A 207 22.15 -11.35 -2.79
N TYR A 208 21.93 -12.46 -3.45
CA TYR A 208 20.61 -13.05 -3.69
C TYR A 208 19.83 -13.35 -2.39
N TYR A 209 20.51 -13.90 -1.39
CA TYR A 209 19.88 -14.30 -0.13
C TYR A 209 19.70 -13.14 0.87
N PHE A 210 20.27 -11.98 0.58
CA PHE A 210 20.12 -10.82 1.46
C PHE A 210 18.68 -10.27 1.35
N ASN A 211 18.08 -9.95 2.51
CA ASN A 211 16.72 -9.43 2.54
C ASN A 211 16.54 -8.39 3.66
N LYS A 212 15.48 -7.61 3.55
CA LYS A 212 15.16 -6.47 4.42
C LYS A 212 15.04 -6.86 5.91
N SER A 213 14.58 -8.08 6.22
CA SER A 213 14.41 -8.52 7.61
C SER A 213 15.73 -8.68 8.37
N MET A 214 16.86 -8.68 7.65
CA MET A 214 18.20 -8.75 8.23
C MET A 214 18.75 -7.38 8.60
N LEU A 215 18.10 -6.28 8.17
CA LEU A 215 18.54 -4.90 8.42
C LEU A 215 17.76 -4.28 9.56
N TYR A 216 18.47 -3.68 10.49
CA TYR A 216 17.90 -2.96 11.64
C TYR A 216 18.60 -1.62 11.79
N PHE A 217 17.84 -0.61 12.24
CA PHE A 217 18.43 0.62 12.77
C PHE A 217 18.18 0.65 14.29
N ASP A 218 19.25 0.65 15.05
CA ASP A 218 19.19 0.98 16.47
C ASP A 218 19.28 2.50 16.60
N ALA A 219 18.41 3.08 17.41
CA ALA A 219 18.38 4.52 17.65
C ALA A 219 18.67 4.82 19.13
N ASP A 220 19.74 5.54 19.39
CA ASP A 220 20.07 6.04 20.72
C ASP A 220 19.56 7.48 20.86
N THR A 221 18.58 7.66 21.73
CA THR A 221 17.97 8.96 22.03
C THR A 221 18.35 9.50 23.39
N LEU A 222 19.24 8.81 24.11
CA LEU A 222 19.58 9.15 25.48
C LEU A 222 20.65 10.26 25.55
N GLY A 223 20.34 11.29 26.30
CA GLY A 223 21.32 12.33 26.65
C GLY A 223 21.56 13.43 25.61
N HIS A 224 20.90 13.39 24.46
CA HIS A 224 21.16 14.30 23.33
C HIS A 224 19.99 15.24 23.00
N GLY A 225 19.08 15.46 23.93
CA GLY A 225 17.88 16.28 23.67
C GLY A 225 16.96 15.60 22.65
N SER A 226 16.62 16.31 21.57
CA SER A 226 15.77 15.77 20.49
C SER A 226 16.62 15.29 19.29
N VAL A 227 17.67 14.50 19.61
CA VAL A 227 18.57 13.91 18.59
C VAL A 227 18.60 12.39 18.77
N ALA A 228 18.58 11.66 17.67
CA ALA A 228 18.69 10.20 17.64
C ALA A 228 19.94 9.79 16.86
N ASP A 229 20.93 9.24 17.54
CA ASP A 229 22.09 8.62 16.88
C ASP A 229 21.69 7.23 16.39
N LEU A 230 22.06 6.91 15.14
CA LEU A 230 21.66 5.68 14.47
C LEU A 230 22.82 4.73 14.29
N VAL A 231 22.57 3.45 14.49
CA VAL A 231 23.51 2.37 14.12
C VAL A 231 22.79 1.38 13.21
N LEU A 232 23.24 1.29 11.96
CA LEU A 232 22.78 0.26 11.04
C LEU A 232 23.40 -1.09 11.40
N ARG A 233 22.57 -2.10 11.64
CA ARG A 233 23.01 -3.46 11.93
C ARG A 233 22.52 -4.42 10.86
N VAL A 234 23.37 -5.44 10.59
CA VAL A 234 22.99 -6.59 9.75
C VAL A 234 23.05 -7.84 10.62
N GLU A 235 21.90 -8.50 10.79
CA GLU A 235 21.78 -9.73 11.58
C GLU A 235 21.37 -10.91 10.67
N THR A 236 22.13 -11.97 10.72
CA THR A 236 21.94 -13.17 9.89
C THR A 236 21.63 -14.43 10.72
N GLY A 237 21.21 -14.26 11.96
CA GLY A 237 21.03 -15.36 12.88
C GLY A 237 22.34 -15.76 13.55
N SER A 238 22.88 -16.93 13.22
CA SER A 238 24.20 -17.36 13.75
C SER A 238 25.33 -16.88 12.83
N GLU A 239 26.32 -16.19 13.38
CA GLU A 239 27.47 -15.66 12.63
C GLU A 239 28.30 -16.76 11.94
N ASN A 240 28.30 -17.96 12.49
CA ASN A 240 29.10 -19.10 11.99
C ASN A 240 28.27 -20.14 11.23
N SER A 241 27.04 -19.82 10.83
CA SER A 241 26.20 -20.74 10.08
C SER A 241 26.57 -20.74 8.58
N MET A 242 26.35 -21.87 7.92
CA MET A 242 26.45 -21.94 6.44
C MET A 242 25.53 -20.92 5.76
N ASP A 243 24.47 -20.51 6.43
CA ASP A 243 23.53 -19.51 5.93
C ASP A 243 24.15 -18.11 5.88
N SER A 244 24.99 -17.74 6.88
CA SER A 244 25.65 -16.42 6.84
C SER A 244 26.65 -16.33 5.66
N VAL A 245 27.36 -17.41 5.34
CA VAL A 245 28.25 -17.48 4.17
C VAL A 245 27.44 -17.25 2.89
N ARG A 246 26.28 -17.88 2.75
CA ARG A 246 25.39 -17.71 1.57
C ARG A 246 24.87 -16.28 1.46
N ILE A 247 24.51 -15.67 2.57
CA ILE A 247 23.96 -14.29 2.63
C ILE A 247 25.02 -13.28 2.18
N PHE A 248 26.26 -13.43 2.67
CA PHE A 248 27.35 -12.49 2.40
C PHE A 248 28.16 -12.84 1.13
N SER A 249 27.74 -13.85 0.36
CA SER A 249 28.39 -14.19 -0.93
C SER A 249 27.63 -13.61 -2.11
N PRO A 250 28.34 -13.01 -3.08
CA PRO A 250 27.69 -12.64 -4.35
C PRO A 250 27.45 -13.89 -5.20
N TRP A 251 26.26 -14.01 -5.75
CA TRP A 251 25.79 -15.14 -6.58
C TRP A 251 25.74 -14.73 -8.05
N TYR A 252 26.09 -15.66 -8.92
CA TYR A 252 26.10 -15.48 -10.37
C TYR A 252 24.95 -16.27 -10.99
N VAL A 253 24.36 -15.77 -12.06
CA VAL A 253 23.34 -16.50 -12.83
C VAL A 253 24.04 -17.37 -13.87
N LYS A 254 23.71 -18.66 -13.90
CA LYS A 254 24.30 -19.60 -14.87
C LYS A 254 23.38 -19.82 -16.07
N ASP A 255 22.28 -20.51 -15.88
CA ASP A 255 21.33 -20.86 -16.94
C ASP A 255 19.95 -20.33 -16.64
N ILE A 256 19.16 -20.06 -17.69
CA ILE A 256 17.78 -19.62 -17.59
C ILE A 256 16.87 -20.69 -18.20
N HIS A 257 15.99 -21.23 -17.40
CA HIS A 257 15.02 -22.26 -17.76
C HIS A 257 13.64 -21.62 -17.94
N TRP A 258 13.10 -21.78 -19.14
CA TRP A 258 11.77 -21.25 -19.48
C TRP A 258 10.79 -22.42 -19.55
N SER A 259 9.66 -22.33 -18.87
CA SER A 259 8.60 -23.31 -18.99
C SER A 259 7.28 -22.63 -19.32
N VAL A 260 6.52 -23.23 -20.24
CA VAL A 260 5.18 -22.75 -20.60
C VAL A 260 4.17 -23.85 -20.25
N MET A 261 3.29 -23.57 -19.32
CA MET A 261 2.24 -24.49 -18.88
C MET A 261 1.08 -24.53 -19.85
N THR A 262 0.66 -25.71 -20.26
CA THR A 262 -0.57 -25.90 -21.04
C THR A 262 -1.81 -25.99 -20.14
N GLU A 263 -2.97 -25.69 -20.72
CA GLU A 263 -4.22 -25.23 -20.09
C GLU A 263 -4.84 -26.05 -18.93
N ASN A 264 -4.38 -27.17 -18.49
CA ASN A 264 -5.16 -28.02 -17.59
C ASN A 264 -4.42 -28.69 -16.42
N ARG A 265 -3.31 -28.15 -15.91
CA ARG A 265 -2.62 -28.82 -14.79
C ARG A 265 -2.13 -27.86 -13.70
N GLU A 266 -2.32 -28.31 -12.45
CA GLU A 266 -1.72 -27.72 -11.26
C GLU A 266 -0.19 -27.63 -11.39
N PHE A 267 0.40 -26.67 -10.68
CA PHE A 267 1.84 -26.45 -10.57
C PHE A 267 2.58 -27.70 -10.07
N GLN A 268 2.77 -28.67 -10.92
CA GLN A 268 3.76 -29.73 -10.66
C GLN A 268 4.98 -29.44 -11.54
N SER A 269 6.15 -29.45 -10.92
CA SER A 269 7.41 -29.26 -11.65
C SER A 269 7.46 -30.16 -12.90
N ILE A 270 7.73 -29.53 -14.02
CA ILE A 270 7.86 -30.24 -15.32
C ILE A 270 9.05 -31.18 -15.30
N GLU A 271 9.98 -31.03 -14.34
CA GLU A 271 11.11 -31.91 -14.14
C GLU A 271 10.66 -33.35 -13.77
N GLY A 272 10.97 -34.27 -14.61
CA GLY A 272 10.71 -35.72 -14.40
C GLY A 272 9.59 -36.34 -15.24
N LEU A 273 8.85 -35.55 -16.02
CA LEU A 273 7.90 -36.03 -17.01
C LEU A 273 8.55 -35.95 -18.41
N ASN A 274 8.14 -36.77 -19.35
CA ASN A 274 8.63 -36.73 -20.74
C ASN A 274 8.48 -35.30 -21.30
N SER A 275 9.56 -34.52 -21.22
CA SER A 275 9.62 -33.14 -21.69
C SER A 275 10.78 -32.99 -22.66
N ASP A 276 10.58 -32.21 -23.71
CA ASP A 276 11.63 -31.83 -24.66
C ASP A 276 12.21 -30.45 -24.25
N THR A 277 13.43 -30.18 -24.72
CA THR A 277 14.12 -28.91 -24.42
C THR A 277 14.78 -28.38 -25.71
N ILE A 278 14.46 -27.11 -26.02
CA ILE A 278 15.21 -26.34 -27.02
C ILE A 278 16.25 -25.51 -26.26
N THR A 279 17.52 -25.69 -26.60
CA THR A 279 18.63 -24.96 -26.00
C THR A 279 19.16 -23.89 -26.97
N SER A 280 19.28 -22.65 -26.47
CA SER A 280 19.86 -21.53 -27.20
C SER A 280 20.81 -20.78 -26.26
N GLY A 281 22.10 -21.09 -26.35
CA GLY A 281 23.09 -20.61 -25.38
C GLY A 281 22.78 -21.12 -23.98
N SER A 282 22.65 -20.18 -23.03
CA SER A 282 22.28 -20.49 -21.63
C SER A 282 20.76 -20.42 -21.39
N ASN A 283 19.95 -20.33 -22.45
CA ASN A 283 18.49 -20.39 -22.33
C ASN A 283 18.00 -21.78 -22.70
N HIS A 284 17.20 -22.38 -21.82
CA HIS A 284 16.64 -23.72 -21.98
C HIS A 284 15.11 -23.61 -21.96
N PHE A 285 14.48 -23.89 -23.11
CA PHE A 285 13.01 -23.81 -23.25
C PHE A 285 12.44 -25.22 -23.09
N ILE A 286 11.78 -25.46 -21.98
CA ILE A 286 11.25 -26.77 -21.56
C ILE A 286 9.76 -26.82 -21.94
N PHE A 287 9.35 -27.86 -22.64
CA PHE A 287 7.97 -27.98 -23.12
C PHE A 287 7.58 -29.47 -23.27
N ARG A 288 6.27 -29.67 -23.40
CA ARG A 288 5.69 -30.95 -23.75
C ARG A 288 4.97 -30.75 -25.09
N ASP A 289 5.16 -31.67 -26.04
CA ASP A 289 4.62 -31.67 -27.39
C ASP A 289 5.24 -30.59 -28.30
N GLU A 290 4.94 -29.32 -28.15
CA GLU A 290 5.49 -28.22 -28.95
C GLU A 290 5.62 -26.95 -28.11
N PHE A 291 6.75 -26.26 -28.26
CA PHE A 291 6.92 -24.95 -27.61
C PHE A 291 6.07 -23.91 -28.37
N PRO A 292 5.05 -23.34 -27.74
CA PRO A 292 4.01 -22.61 -28.46
C PRO A 292 4.38 -21.19 -28.91
N TYR A 293 5.62 -20.77 -28.69
CA TYR A 293 6.09 -19.41 -28.97
C TYR A 293 7.47 -19.45 -29.66
N HIS A 294 7.83 -18.33 -30.31
CA HIS A 294 9.19 -18.16 -30.83
C HIS A 294 10.17 -17.87 -29.69
N THR A 295 11.19 -18.69 -29.50
CA THR A 295 12.20 -18.55 -28.44
C THR A 295 12.86 -17.18 -28.43
N ARG A 296 13.15 -16.63 -29.63
CA ARG A 296 13.74 -15.29 -29.80
C ARG A 296 12.95 -14.17 -29.12
N LEU A 297 11.64 -14.32 -28.97
CA LEU A 297 10.81 -13.33 -28.24
C LEU A 297 11.26 -13.28 -26.77
N PHE A 298 11.37 -14.43 -26.15
CA PHE A 298 11.74 -14.52 -24.73
C PHE A 298 13.18 -14.10 -24.49
N GLU A 299 14.08 -14.47 -25.40
CA GLU A 299 15.48 -14.02 -25.34
C GLU A 299 15.58 -12.48 -25.37
N ARG A 300 14.76 -11.81 -26.18
CA ARG A 300 14.72 -10.35 -26.25
C ARG A 300 14.13 -9.69 -25.00
N LEU A 301 13.17 -10.36 -24.38
CA LEU A 301 12.50 -9.84 -23.19
C LEU A 301 13.31 -10.09 -21.92
N ASN A 302 14.18 -11.11 -21.96
CA ASN A 302 15.04 -11.49 -20.84
C ASN A 302 16.11 -10.40 -20.61
N ARG A 303 16.17 -9.88 -19.40
CA ARG A 303 17.21 -8.93 -18.94
C ARG A 303 18.27 -9.64 -18.09
N LEU A 304 17.99 -10.85 -17.64
CA LEU A 304 18.95 -11.67 -16.90
C LEU A 304 20.09 -12.08 -17.84
N GLN A 305 21.31 -11.88 -17.40
CA GLN A 305 22.49 -12.18 -18.21
C GLN A 305 23.22 -13.38 -17.60
N PRO A 306 23.32 -14.49 -18.34
CA PRO A 306 24.14 -15.60 -17.90
C PRO A 306 25.60 -15.21 -17.68
N ASP A 307 26.27 -15.93 -16.80
CA ASP A 307 27.65 -15.70 -16.37
C ASP A 307 27.90 -14.31 -15.77
N SER A 308 26.85 -13.64 -15.29
CA SER A 308 26.94 -12.35 -14.59
C SER A 308 26.36 -12.43 -13.19
N LEU A 309 26.66 -11.44 -12.36
CA LEU A 309 26.09 -11.33 -11.02
C LEU A 309 24.56 -11.26 -11.09
N TYR A 310 23.91 -11.95 -10.15
CA TYR A 310 22.48 -11.80 -9.93
C TYR A 310 22.13 -10.31 -9.73
N HIS A 311 21.03 -9.89 -10.31
CA HIS A 311 20.59 -8.50 -10.24
C HIS A 311 19.07 -8.46 -10.13
N LEU A 312 18.56 -8.02 -8.98
CA LEU A 312 17.11 -7.98 -8.69
C LEU A 312 16.36 -7.16 -9.75
N GLY A 313 16.83 -5.95 -10.06
CA GLY A 313 16.18 -5.07 -11.02
C GLY A 313 16.06 -5.70 -12.42
N LYS A 314 17.06 -6.50 -12.85
CA LYS A 314 16.97 -7.22 -14.15
C LYS A 314 15.89 -8.31 -14.12
N ALA A 315 15.71 -8.98 -12.99
CA ALA A 315 14.63 -9.96 -12.83
C ALA A 315 13.26 -9.26 -12.88
N GLU A 316 13.13 -8.13 -12.20
CA GLU A 316 11.91 -7.30 -12.20
C GLU A 316 11.62 -6.73 -13.60
N ASP A 317 12.64 -6.27 -14.32
CA ASP A 317 12.50 -5.78 -15.69
C ASP A 317 12.05 -6.91 -16.65
N THR A 318 12.57 -8.13 -16.47
CA THR A 318 12.14 -9.31 -17.22
C THR A 318 10.66 -9.60 -16.95
N PHE A 319 10.26 -9.63 -15.69
CA PHE A 319 8.86 -9.81 -15.29
C PHE A 319 7.97 -8.74 -15.93
N THR A 320 8.39 -7.49 -15.85
CA THR A 320 7.64 -6.35 -16.40
C THR A 320 7.48 -6.45 -17.92
N ALA A 321 8.56 -6.83 -18.62
CA ALA A 321 8.55 -7.01 -20.07
C ALA A 321 7.60 -8.13 -20.50
N LEU A 322 7.61 -9.25 -19.78
CA LEU A 322 6.68 -10.36 -20.03
C LEU A 322 5.23 -9.99 -19.73
N ASN A 323 5.00 -9.28 -18.63
CA ASN A 323 3.66 -8.85 -18.21
C ASN A 323 3.03 -7.88 -19.22
N ARG A 324 3.83 -7.03 -19.84
CA ARG A 324 3.36 -6.07 -20.87
C ARG A 324 2.79 -6.76 -22.13
N LEU A 325 3.16 -8.02 -22.37
CA LEU A 325 2.58 -8.79 -23.49
C LEU A 325 1.08 -9.08 -23.30
N ARG A 326 0.60 -9.09 -22.05
CA ARG A 326 -0.80 -9.40 -21.68
C ARG A 326 -1.25 -10.76 -22.23
N GLN A 327 -0.33 -11.71 -22.36
CA GLN A 327 -0.58 -13.06 -22.86
C GLN A 327 -0.59 -14.10 -21.75
N PHE A 328 -0.14 -13.74 -20.57
CA PHE A 328 0.03 -14.67 -19.46
C PHE A 328 -0.85 -14.25 -18.27
N ARG A 329 -1.59 -15.23 -17.73
CA ARG A 329 -2.34 -15.08 -16.47
C ARG A 329 -1.42 -15.19 -15.25
N PHE A 330 -0.26 -15.82 -15.44
CA PHE A 330 0.72 -16.04 -14.38
C PHE A 330 2.13 -16.02 -14.95
N ILE A 331 3.02 -15.33 -14.24
CA ILE A 331 4.45 -15.25 -14.54
C ILE A 331 5.16 -15.42 -13.19
N ASN A 332 6.05 -16.40 -13.11
CA ASN A 332 6.86 -16.62 -11.91
C ASN A 332 8.33 -16.66 -12.29
N ILE A 333 9.16 -15.84 -11.64
CA ILE A 333 10.62 -15.82 -11.82
C ILE A 333 11.24 -16.15 -10.46
N TYR A 334 12.00 -17.23 -10.42
CA TYR A 334 12.69 -17.65 -9.20
C TYR A 334 14.04 -18.24 -9.54
N PHE A 335 14.87 -18.48 -8.53
CA PHE A 335 16.23 -18.95 -8.70
C PHE A 335 16.49 -20.12 -7.76
N GLN A 336 17.28 -21.08 -8.23
CA GLN A 336 17.74 -22.23 -7.43
C GLN A 336 19.26 -22.36 -7.56
N GLU A 337 19.89 -22.82 -6.50
CA GLU A 337 21.33 -23.06 -6.50
C GLU A 337 21.73 -24.14 -7.53
N ASN A 338 22.71 -23.79 -8.33
CA ASN A 338 23.34 -24.77 -9.20
C ASN A 338 24.48 -25.49 -8.44
N ARG A 339 24.23 -26.71 -8.01
CA ARG A 339 25.13 -27.49 -7.15
C ARG A 339 26.25 -28.24 -7.92
N GLN A 340 26.33 -28.07 -9.24
CA GLN A 340 27.31 -28.82 -10.05
C GLN A 340 28.75 -28.31 -9.91
N LYS A 341 28.94 -27.10 -9.37
CA LYS A 341 30.30 -26.54 -9.13
C LYS A 341 30.42 -26.14 -7.65
N ALA A 342 31.30 -26.83 -6.93
CA ALA A 342 31.45 -26.64 -5.48
C ALA A 342 32.09 -25.31 -5.07
N ASP A 343 32.83 -24.65 -5.95
CA ASP A 343 33.68 -23.49 -5.59
C ASP A 343 33.12 -22.13 -5.97
N THR A 344 31.95 -22.07 -6.63
CA THR A 344 31.36 -20.78 -7.06
C THR A 344 29.86 -20.76 -6.76
N ALA A 345 29.39 -19.63 -6.26
CA ALA A 345 27.97 -19.42 -5.91
C ALA A 345 27.15 -19.15 -7.19
N TRP A 346 26.62 -20.22 -7.79
CA TRP A 346 25.83 -20.14 -9.01
C TRP A 346 24.34 -20.38 -8.76
N LEU A 347 23.51 -19.63 -9.49
CA LEU A 347 22.05 -19.77 -9.53
C LEU A 347 21.60 -20.12 -10.94
N ASN A 348 20.67 -21.04 -11.07
CA ASN A 348 19.84 -21.18 -12.27
C ASN A 348 18.57 -20.36 -12.09
N GLY A 349 18.23 -19.56 -13.10
CA GLY A 349 16.97 -18.83 -13.13
C GLY A 349 15.88 -19.67 -13.78
N TYR A 350 14.67 -19.62 -13.24
CA TYR A 350 13.49 -20.31 -13.75
C TYR A 350 12.39 -19.28 -14.02
N ILE A 351 11.82 -19.36 -15.21
CA ILE A 351 10.73 -18.47 -15.63
C ILE A 351 9.57 -19.35 -16.08
N ASP A 352 8.55 -19.44 -15.22
CA ASP A 352 7.35 -20.23 -15.47
C ASP A 352 6.23 -19.34 -15.95
N LEU A 353 5.62 -19.70 -17.07
CA LEU A 353 4.59 -18.91 -17.75
C LEU A 353 3.31 -19.74 -17.90
N ALA A 354 2.17 -19.19 -17.47
CA ALA A 354 0.86 -19.78 -17.74
C ALA A 354 0.09 -18.85 -18.68
N PRO A 355 -0.20 -19.28 -19.92
CA PRO A 355 -0.94 -18.44 -20.86
C PRO A 355 -2.38 -18.15 -20.41
N LEU A 356 -2.94 -17.04 -20.89
CA LEU A 356 -4.36 -16.79 -20.80
C LEU A 356 -5.12 -17.81 -21.64
N PRO A 357 -6.32 -18.25 -21.23
CA PRO A 357 -7.12 -19.15 -22.04
C PRO A 357 -7.49 -18.48 -23.36
N ARG A 358 -7.47 -19.26 -24.44
CA ARG A 358 -7.89 -18.79 -25.77
C ARG A 358 -9.37 -18.42 -25.72
N GLN A 359 -9.72 -17.22 -26.15
CA GLN A 359 -11.11 -16.79 -26.23
C GLN A 359 -11.80 -17.47 -27.39
N ALA A 360 -12.90 -18.19 -27.12
CA ALA A 360 -13.79 -18.75 -28.13
C ALA A 360 -15.02 -17.86 -28.22
N VAL A 361 -15.31 -17.35 -29.41
CA VAL A 361 -16.55 -16.60 -29.67
C VAL A 361 -17.53 -17.55 -30.32
N THR A 362 -18.59 -17.90 -29.61
CA THR A 362 -19.68 -18.73 -30.14
C THR A 362 -20.81 -17.80 -30.61
N PHE A 363 -21.17 -17.88 -31.88
CA PHE A 363 -22.33 -17.19 -32.42
C PHE A 363 -23.49 -18.19 -32.51
N ASP A 364 -24.49 -18.04 -31.67
CA ASP A 364 -25.75 -18.79 -31.77
C ASP A 364 -26.74 -18.00 -32.61
N LEU A 365 -27.03 -18.52 -33.83
CA LEU A 365 -28.05 -17.98 -34.74
C LEU A 365 -29.36 -18.74 -34.46
N GLU A 366 -30.28 -18.16 -33.72
CA GLU A 366 -31.64 -18.66 -33.55
C GLU A 366 -32.52 -18.09 -34.66
N GLY A 367 -32.91 -18.99 -35.66
CA GLY A 367 -33.87 -18.64 -36.63
C GLY A 367 -35.30 -18.90 -36.12
N UNK A 368 -36.08 -18.11 -36.02
CA UNK A 368 -37.30 -18.22 -35.70
C UNK A 368 -38.11 -18.58 -36.86
N UNK A 369 -38.38 -19.27 -36.95
CA UNK A 369 -39.19 -19.62 -37.85
C UNK A 369 -40.46 -19.15 -37.54
N SER A 370 -40.92 -18.28 -37.96
CA SER A 370 -42.31 -17.83 -37.88
C SER A 370 -43.24 -18.73 -38.68
N ASN A 371 -44.13 -19.40 -38.02
CA ASN A 371 -45.26 -20.08 -38.66
C ASN A 371 -46.35 -19.09 -39.00
#